data_a5719dd6cdbc48ec9783fbd9d41e7555
#
_entry.id   a5719dd6cdbc48ec9783fbd9d41e7555
#
_cell.length_a   1.000
_cell.length_b   1.000
_cell.length_c   1.000
_cell.angle_alpha   90.00
_cell.angle_beta   90.00
_cell.angle_gamma   90.00
#
_symmetry.space_group_name_H-M   'P 1'
#
loop_
_entity.id
_entity.type
_entity.pdbx_description
1 polymer ?
#
loop_
_entity_poly.entity_id
_entity_poly.type
_entity_poly.pdbx_seq_one_letter_code
_entity_poly.pdbx_strand_id
1 'polypeptide(L)'
;ASYSKLVNSDFGFVKGFILSLRSRYSQGFNYTMDYTFQIAKGTSSDPNAAQEALAAGDLPEVHLVPLAWDQRHTFNATVSYNASGWGASLISNLGSGQPYTPRKGEDVSVLRENSEKKPLYWNVDLRLFKDFNFFENKFTLFLRVLNLFDRLNEVNVFDDTGRAGFTTDLARVRALNPRMPVNTLDEWYTDITHYSEPRRIEFGVMLNF
;
A
#
# COMPACT_ATOMS: atom_id res chain seq x y z
N ALA A 1 39.40 5.58 -19.72
CA ALA A 1 38.24 4.75 -19.46
C ALA A 1 37.73 5.04 -18.04
N SER A 2 36.47 5.42 -17.87
CA SER A 2 35.83 5.55 -16.55
C SER A 2 35.18 4.21 -16.16
N TYR A 3 35.21 3.87 -14.88
CA TYR A 3 34.56 2.69 -14.35
C TYR A 3 33.73 3.08 -13.09
N SER A 4 32.62 2.40 -12.89
CA SER A 4 31.81 2.57 -11.70
C SER A 4 32.27 1.63 -10.59
N LYS A 5 32.40 2.15 -9.37
CA LYS A 5 32.74 1.37 -8.18
C LYS A 5 31.64 1.53 -7.15
N LEU A 6 31.11 0.41 -6.65
CA LEU A 6 30.17 0.42 -5.54
C LEU A 6 30.92 0.67 -4.23
N VAL A 7 30.45 1.64 -3.47
CA VAL A 7 30.97 2.00 -2.14
C VAL A 7 29.80 2.21 -1.19
N ASN A 8 30.03 2.02 0.12
CA ASN A 8 29.02 2.35 1.13
C ASN A 8 29.01 3.86 1.36
N SER A 9 28.07 4.56 0.74
CA SER A 9 27.93 6.01 0.87
C SER A 9 26.64 6.42 1.57
N ASP A 10 25.62 5.54 1.56
CA ASP A 10 24.32 5.85 2.11
C ASP A 10 24.20 5.47 3.59
N PHE A 11 23.45 6.28 4.31
CA PHE A 11 23.15 6.07 5.72
C PHE A 11 21.65 5.97 5.90
N GLY A 12 21.20 5.01 6.73
CA GLY A 12 19.79 4.86 7.08
C GLY A 12 19.64 4.26 8.46
N PHE A 13 18.55 4.58 9.10
CA PHE A 13 18.16 3.97 10.37
C PHE A 13 16.64 3.81 10.48
N VAL A 14 16.26 2.81 11.27
CA VAL A 14 14.86 2.57 11.67
C VAL A 14 14.78 2.55 13.18
N LYS A 15 13.79 3.26 13.72
CA LYS A 15 13.45 3.25 15.15
C LYS A 15 11.97 2.96 15.30
N GLY A 16 11.62 2.16 16.30
CA GLY A 16 10.21 1.87 16.53
C GLY A 16 9.97 0.86 17.62
N PHE A 17 8.73 0.45 17.74
CA PHE A 17 8.29 -0.64 18.61
C PHE A 17 7.14 -1.41 17.97
N ILE A 18 6.96 -2.64 18.42
CA ILE A 18 5.88 -3.52 18.00
C ILE A 18 5.14 -3.97 19.25
N LEU A 19 3.82 -3.84 19.23
CA LEU A 19 2.92 -4.40 20.23
C LEU A 19 2.15 -5.55 19.60
N SER A 20 2.24 -6.73 20.19
CA SER A 20 1.56 -7.93 19.71
C SER A 20 0.62 -8.47 20.77
N LEU A 21 -0.63 -8.72 20.39
CA LEU A 21 -1.64 -9.36 21.23
C LEU A 21 -2.15 -10.62 20.53
N ARG A 22 -2.02 -11.76 21.21
CA ARG A 22 -2.43 -13.06 20.66
C ARG A 22 -3.22 -13.85 21.68
N SER A 23 -4.32 -14.42 21.24
CA SER A 23 -5.08 -15.41 22.01
C SER A 23 -5.40 -16.62 21.15
N ARG A 24 -5.32 -17.78 21.75
CA ARG A 24 -5.63 -19.05 21.09
C ARG A 24 -6.73 -19.77 21.86
N TYR A 25 -7.78 -20.16 21.16
CA TYR A 25 -8.84 -21.04 21.69
C TYR A 25 -9.50 -20.62 23.00
N SER A 26 -9.89 -19.35 23.09
CA SER A 26 -10.84 -18.97 24.11
C SER A 26 -12.25 -19.12 23.56
N GLN A 27 -12.96 -20.19 23.93
CA GLN A 27 -14.36 -20.44 23.53
C GLN A 27 -14.61 -20.34 22.00
N GLY A 28 -13.70 -20.88 21.17
CA GLY A 28 -13.80 -20.87 19.73
C GLY A 28 -13.17 -19.63 19.05
N PHE A 29 -12.81 -18.61 19.81
CA PHE A 29 -12.16 -17.41 19.27
C PHE A 29 -10.64 -17.54 19.22
N ASN A 30 -10.07 -17.11 18.09
CA ASN A 30 -8.65 -16.85 17.94
C ASN A 30 -8.48 -15.41 17.47
N TYR A 31 -7.54 -14.69 18.03
CA TYR A 31 -7.16 -13.38 17.50
C TYR A 31 -5.66 -13.15 17.57
N THR A 32 -5.18 -12.45 16.59
CA THR A 32 -3.81 -11.90 16.53
C THR A 32 -3.93 -10.47 16.09
N MET A 33 -3.35 -9.56 16.85
CA MET A 33 -3.31 -8.13 16.57
C MET A 33 -1.89 -7.66 16.75
N ASP A 34 -1.34 -7.01 15.74
CA ASP A 34 0.01 -6.47 15.75
C ASP A 34 -0.05 -4.98 15.38
N TYR A 35 0.48 -4.14 16.24
CA TYR A 35 0.66 -2.73 15.97
C TYR A 35 2.14 -2.40 15.93
N THR A 36 2.57 -1.78 14.83
CA THR A 36 3.93 -1.31 14.63
C THR A 36 3.94 0.20 14.51
N PHE A 37 4.77 0.83 15.33
CA PHE A 37 5.19 2.21 15.13
C PHE A 37 6.65 2.22 14.72
N GLN A 38 6.96 2.88 13.59
CA GLN A 38 8.33 3.01 13.12
C GLN A 38 8.62 4.39 12.55
N ILE A 39 9.87 4.77 12.59
CA ILE A 39 10.45 5.93 11.91
C ILE A 39 11.63 5.42 11.10
N ALA A 40 11.52 5.48 9.78
CA ALA A 40 12.58 5.11 8.87
C ALA A 40 13.11 6.37 8.15
N LYS A 41 14.39 6.67 8.32
CA LYS A 41 15.04 7.80 7.66
C LYS A 41 16.39 7.38 7.10
N GLY A 42 16.79 8.02 6.01
CA GLY A 42 18.09 7.78 5.36
C GLY A 42 18.44 8.92 4.42
N THR A 43 19.60 8.80 3.80
CA THR A 43 20.06 9.73 2.76
C THR A 43 19.41 9.43 1.41
N SER A 44 19.00 8.18 1.16
CA SER A 44 18.28 7.79 -0.04
C SER A 44 17.43 6.54 0.20
N SER A 45 16.34 6.43 -0.55
CA SER A 45 15.50 5.22 -0.63
C SER A 45 15.90 4.28 -1.77
N ASP A 46 16.68 4.77 -2.74
CA ASP A 46 17.15 4.03 -3.90
C ASP A 46 18.69 3.96 -3.89
N PRO A 47 19.30 2.77 -4.05
CA PRO A 47 20.74 2.61 -4.08
C PRO A 47 21.42 3.31 -5.28
N ASN A 48 20.66 3.66 -6.32
CA ASN A 48 21.18 4.32 -7.52
C ASN A 48 20.97 5.85 -7.49
N ALA A 49 20.25 6.39 -6.52
CA ALA A 49 19.88 7.80 -6.47
C ALA A 49 21.07 8.76 -6.61
N ALA A 50 22.19 8.46 -5.94
CA ALA A 50 23.40 9.26 -6.05
C ALA A 50 24.01 9.25 -7.47
N GLN A 51 23.95 8.11 -8.17
CA GLN A 51 24.43 7.98 -9.54
C GLN A 51 23.52 8.72 -10.50
N GLU A 52 22.20 8.64 -10.30
CA GLU A 52 21.19 9.34 -11.12
C GLU A 52 21.30 10.84 -10.94
N ALA A 53 21.46 11.35 -9.73
CA ALA A 53 21.68 12.77 -9.46
C ALA A 53 22.94 13.28 -10.18
N LEU A 54 24.06 12.59 -10.05
CA LEU A 54 25.31 12.95 -10.74
C LEU A 54 25.16 12.90 -12.27
N ALA A 55 24.42 11.93 -12.81
CA ALA A 55 24.17 11.84 -14.25
C ALA A 55 23.28 13.00 -14.76
N ALA A 56 22.35 13.49 -13.91
CA ALA A 56 21.54 14.67 -14.17
C ALA A 56 22.30 16.00 -13.97
N GLY A 57 23.51 15.97 -13.42
CA GLY A 57 24.32 17.16 -13.10
C GLY A 57 24.00 17.75 -11.71
N ASP A 58 23.24 17.04 -10.90
CA ASP A 58 22.83 17.43 -9.53
C ASP A 58 23.80 16.85 -8.49
N LEU A 59 23.80 17.44 -7.30
CA LEU A 59 24.50 16.88 -6.16
C LEU A 59 23.62 15.85 -5.45
N PRO A 60 24.20 14.70 -5.01
CA PRO A 60 23.47 13.71 -4.21
C PRO A 60 22.92 14.33 -2.92
N GLU A 61 21.74 13.84 -2.49
CA GLU A 61 21.11 14.27 -1.23
C GLU A 61 21.99 13.88 -0.05
N VAL A 62 22.28 14.82 0.83
CA VAL A 62 23.11 14.62 2.03
C VAL A 62 22.31 14.74 3.33
N HIS A 63 21.03 15.07 3.24
CA HIS A 63 20.14 15.21 4.40
C HIS A 63 19.39 13.92 4.70
N LEU A 64 19.04 13.74 5.97
CA LEU A 64 18.18 12.64 6.37
C LEU A 64 16.72 12.95 6.04
N VAL A 65 16.20 12.23 5.06
CA VAL A 65 14.80 12.30 4.62
C VAL A 65 14.03 11.05 5.07
N PRO A 66 12.71 11.09 5.17
CA PRO A 66 11.92 9.86 5.35
C PRO A 66 12.14 8.93 4.16
N LEU A 67 12.37 7.65 4.42
CA LEU A 67 12.49 6.66 3.36
C LEU A 67 11.11 6.39 2.72
N ALA A 68 11.07 6.07 1.43
CA ALA A 68 9.81 5.88 0.69
C ALA A 68 8.85 4.85 1.33
N TRP A 69 9.39 3.94 2.13
CA TRP A 69 8.65 2.92 2.89
C TRP A 69 8.44 3.28 4.38
N ASP A 70 8.69 4.53 4.81
CA ASP A 70 8.45 5.03 6.18
C ASP A 70 6.96 5.08 6.51
N GLN A 71 6.34 3.92 6.69
CA GLN A 71 4.97 3.81 7.15
C GLN A 71 4.92 3.89 8.68
N ARG A 72 4.56 5.05 9.23
CA ARG A 72 4.66 5.36 10.66
C ARG A 72 3.83 4.44 11.54
N HIS A 73 2.64 4.12 11.11
CA HIS A 73 1.69 3.31 11.85
C HIS A 73 1.21 2.18 10.96
N THR A 74 1.35 0.95 11.44
CA THR A 74 0.79 -0.24 10.79
C THR A 74 0.04 -1.04 11.84
N PHE A 75 -1.20 -1.38 11.55
CA PHE A 75 -2.02 -2.25 12.39
C PHE A 75 -2.55 -3.40 11.55
N ASN A 76 -2.24 -4.62 11.98
CA ASN A 76 -2.72 -5.85 11.39
C ASN A 76 -3.53 -6.61 12.43
N ALA A 77 -4.71 -7.07 12.05
CA ALA A 77 -5.54 -7.88 12.94
C ALA A 77 -6.14 -9.04 12.17
N THR A 78 -6.10 -10.20 12.79
CA THR A 78 -6.85 -11.38 12.36
C THR A 78 -7.70 -11.83 13.53
N VAL A 79 -9.00 -11.91 13.32
CA VAL A 79 -9.96 -12.43 14.29
C VAL A 79 -10.70 -13.57 13.62
N SER A 80 -10.69 -14.75 14.23
CA SER A 80 -11.41 -15.92 13.75
C SER A 80 -12.23 -16.55 14.82
N TYR A 81 -13.40 -17.02 14.43
CA TYR A 81 -14.29 -17.82 15.26
C TYR A 81 -14.52 -19.16 14.57
N ASN A 82 -14.34 -20.25 15.31
CA ASN A 82 -14.55 -21.60 14.83
C ASN A 82 -15.51 -22.32 15.79
N ALA A 83 -16.59 -22.82 15.26
CA ALA A 83 -17.57 -23.64 15.92
C ALA A 83 -17.64 -25.02 15.23
N SER A 84 -18.44 -25.92 15.77
CA SER A 84 -18.64 -27.25 15.14
C SER A 84 -19.24 -27.10 13.74
N GLY A 85 -18.42 -27.37 12.73
CA GLY A 85 -18.81 -27.41 11.33
C GLY A 85 -19.03 -26.04 10.64
N TRP A 86 -18.59 -24.92 11.22
CA TRP A 86 -18.55 -23.63 10.55
C TRP A 86 -17.53 -22.69 11.20
N GLY A 87 -17.12 -21.69 10.47
CA GLY A 87 -16.25 -20.65 10.99
C GLY A 87 -16.29 -19.37 10.18
N ALA A 88 -15.84 -18.31 10.83
CA ALA A 88 -15.71 -16.98 10.25
C ALA A 88 -14.33 -16.41 10.60
N SER A 89 -13.74 -15.65 9.67
CA SER A 89 -12.47 -14.97 9.90
C SER A 89 -12.50 -13.59 9.26
N LEU A 90 -12.07 -12.59 10.02
CA LEU A 90 -11.84 -11.24 9.55
C LEU A 90 -10.33 -10.97 9.59
N ILE A 91 -9.80 -10.44 8.50
CA ILE A 91 -8.41 -9.99 8.37
C ILE A 91 -8.45 -8.51 8.08
N SER A 92 -7.80 -7.71 8.91
CA SER A 92 -7.76 -6.26 8.76
C SER A 92 -6.33 -5.76 8.69
N ASN A 93 -6.07 -4.88 7.73
CA ASN A 93 -4.81 -4.17 7.57
C ASN A 93 -5.09 -2.68 7.55
N LEU A 94 -4.37 -1.91 8.34
CA LEU A 94 -4.43 -0.46 8.36
C LEU A 94 -3.01 0.09 8.41
N GLY A 95 -2.71 1.05 7.54
CA GLY A 95 -1.41 1.68 7.47
C GLY A 95 -1.52 3.19 7.27
N SER A 96 -0.70 3.95 7.97
CA SER A 96 -0.54 5.36 7.64
C SER A 96 0.05 5.50 6.23
N GLY A 97 -0.25 6.61 5.56
CA GLY A 97 0.31 6.89 4.25
C GLY A 97 1.84 6.83 4.24
N GLN A 98 2.38 6.21 3.21
CA GLN A 98 3.80 6.25 2.90
C GLN A 98 4.20 7.63 2.40
N PRO A 99 5.46 8.05 2.60
CA PRO A 99 5.96 9.30 2.05
C PRO A 99 5.96 9.33 0.52
N TYR A 100 5.87 10.53 -0.03
CA TYR A 100 6.11 10.80 -1.43
C TYR A 100 6.76 12.18 -1.58
N THR A 101 7.43 12.42 -2.70
CA THR A 101 8.01 13.71 -3.03
C THR A 101 6.97 14.57 -3.76
N PRO A 102 6.48 15.66 -3.16
CA PRO A 102 5.50 16.50 -3.82
C PRO A 102 6.15 17.37 -4.91
N ARG A 103 5.41 17.65 -5.98
CA ARG A 103 5.78 18.63 -7.00
C ARG A 103 4.98 19.92 -6.78
N LYS A 104 5.63 21.00 -6.42
CA LYS A 104 4.99 22.32 -6.23
C LYS A 104 5.48 23.30 -7.30
N GLY A 105 4.69 23.48 -8.35
CA GLY A 105 5.01 24.41 -9.42
C GLY A 105 6.19 23.99 -10.31
N GLU A 106 6.82 24.95 -10.96
CA GLU A 106 7.97 24.73 -11.85
C GLU A 106 9.32 24.70 -11.11
N ASP A 107 9.36 25.20 -9.87
CA ASP A 107 10.56 25.21 -9.02
C ASP A 107 10.71 23.90 -8.22
N VAL A 108 11.28 22.89 -8.83
CA VAL A 108 11.57 21.60 -8.22
C VAL A 108 12.71 21.66 -7.20
N SER A 109 13.52 22.72 -7.25
CA SER A 109 14.78 22.84 -6.49
C SER A 109 14.65 23.00 -4.97
N VAL A 110 13.44 23.21 -4.44
CA VAL A 110 13.19 23.54 -3.01
C VAL A 110 12.51 22.41 -2.24
N LEU A 111 12.08 21.34 -2.93
CA LEU A 111 11.29 20.29 -2.31
C LEU A 111 12.18 19.18 -1.77
N ARG A 112 12.00 18.88 -0.49
CA ARG A 112 12.69 17.74 0.13
C ARG A 112 12.05 16.43 -0.34
N GLU A 113 12.89 15.47 -0.69
CA GLU A 113 12.47 14.12 -0.99
C GLU A 113 11.58 13.57 0.14
N ASN A 114 10.48 12.89 -0.24
CA ASN A 114 9.57 12.21 0.69
C ASN A 114 8.99 13.11 1.79
N SER A 115 8.76 14.40 1.51
CA SER A 115 8.31 15.38 2.50
C SER A 115 6.81 15.34 2.83
N GLU A 116 6.00 14.78 1.94
CA GLU A 116 4.55 14.65 2.10
C GLU A 116 4.12 13.18 2.25
N LYS A 117 2.87 12.93 2.64
CA LYS A 117 2.35 11.58 2.87
C LYS A 117 1.11 11.29 2.05
N LYS A 118 1.08 10.09 1.49
CA LYS A 118 -0.11 9.52 0.86
C LYS A 118 -1.26 9.37 1.86
N PRO A 119 -2.51 9.23 1.41
CA PRO A 119 -3.65 8.92 2.27
C PRO A 119 -3.50 7.63 3.07
N LEU A 120 -4.30 7.51 4.14
CA LEU A 120 -4.38 6.31 4.96
C LEU A 120 -4.91 5.13 4.12
N TYR A 121 -4.21 4.01 4.20
CA TYR A 121 -4.63 2.73 3.65
C TYR A 121 -5.34 1.89 4.72
N TRP A 122 -6.48 1.30 4.39
CA TRP A 122 -7.06 0.23 5.20
C TRP A 122 -7.88 -0.74 4.36
N ASN A 123 -7.84 -2.01 4.74
CA ASN A 123 -8.58 -3.09 4.11
C ASN A 123 -9.12 -4.05 5.14
N VAL A 124 -10.26 -4.66 4.85
CA VAL A 124 -10.84 -5.75 5.65
C VAL A 124 -11.32 -6.83 4.71
N ASP A 125 -10.86 -8.05 4.96
CA ASP A 125 -11.29 -9.24 4.26
C ASP A 125 -12.11 -10.14 5.18
N LEU A 126 -13.14 -10.77 4.61
CA LEU A 126 -14.01 -11.72 5.30
C LEU A 126 -13.87 -13.10 4.66
N ARG A 127 -13.72 -14.11 5.50
CA ARG A 127 -13.83 -15.51 5.10
C ARG A 127 -14.86 -16.21 5.97
N LEU A 128 -15.78 -16.92 5.34
CA LEU A 128 -16.75 -17.79 5.97
C LEU A 128 -16.59 -19.19 5.42
N PHE A 129 -16.80 -20.21 6.25
CA PHE A 129 -16.91 -21.57 5.77
C PHE A 129 -17.95 -22.35 6.56
N LYS A 130 -18.50 -23.37 5.91
CA LYS A 130 -19.46 -24.30 6.49
C LYS A 130 -19.16 -25.71 5.99
N ASP A 131 -19.00 -26.61 6.94
CA ASP A 131 -18.84 -28.03 6.70
C ASP A 131 -20.19 -28.74 6.62
N PHE A 132 -20.32 -29.65 5.68
CA PHE A 132 -21.44 -30.55 5.51
C PHE A 132 -20.92 -31.97 5.36
N ASN A 133 -21.56 -32.91 6.04
CA ASN A 133 -21.32 -34.33 5.84
C ASN A 133 -22.44 -34.90 4.98
N PHE A 134 -22.08 -35.51 3.87
CA PHE A 134 -23.03 -36.17 2.98
C PHE A 134 -22.51 -37.57 2.67
N PHE A 135 -23.20 -38.59 3.21
CA PHE A 135 -22.72 -39.97 3.27
C PHE A 135 -21.35 -40.04 3.97
N GLU A 136 -20.36 -40.67 3.33
CA GLU A 136 -18.99 -40.81 3.85
C GLU A 136 -18.06 -39.65 3.53
N ASN A 137 -18.53 -38.67 2.73
CA ASN A 137 -17.72 -37.57 2.26
C ASN A 137 -18.00 -36.28 3.04
N LYS A 138 -16.95 -35.49 3.28
CA LYS A 138 -17.04 -34.16 3.89
C LYS A 138 -16.91 -33.08 2.82
N PHE A 139 -17.89 -32.18 2.75
CA PHE A 139 -17.92 -31.02 1.88
C PHE A 139 -17.74 -29.76 2.72
N THR A 140 -16.86 -28.87 2.30
CA THR A 140 -16.72 -27.54 2.88
C THR A 140 -17.10 -26.50 1.84
N LEU A 141 -18.16 -25.74 2.09
CA LEU A 141 -18.48 -24.55 1.34
C LEU A 141 -17.72 -23.37 1.94
N PHE A 142 -17.14 -22.53 1.11
CA PHE A 142 -16.52 -21.30 1.59
C PHE A 142 -16.95 -20.09 0.76
N LEU A 143 -17.02 -18.96 1.44
CA LEU A 143 -17.18 -17.63 0.87
C LEU A 143 -16.00 -16.79 1.34
N ARG A 144 -15.31 -16.13 0.40
CA ARG A 144 -14.28 -15.16 0.66
C ARG A 144 -14.68 -13.83 0.03
N VAL A 145 -14.66 -12.78 0.81
CA VAL A 145 -14.88 -11.42 0.35
C VAL A 145 -13.60 -10.63 0.63
N LEU A 146 -12.87 -10.31 -0.41
CA LEU A 146 -11.70 -9.45 -0.34
C LEU A 146 -12.16 -8.00 -0.52
N ASN A 147 -11.58 -7.10 0.25
CA ASN A 147 -11.98 -5.70 0.33
C ASN A 147 -13.49 -5.57 0.63
N LEU A 148 -13.91 -6.03 1.80
CA LEU A 148 -15.31 -6.13 2.24
C LEU A 148 -16.09 -4.82 2.06
N PHE A 149 -15.45 -3.68 2.30
CA PHE A 149 -16.07 -2.36 2.23
C PHE A 149 -15.96 -1.68 0.86
N ASP A 150 -15.37 -2.36 -0.14
CA ASP A 150 -15.15 -1.82 -1.48
C ASP A 150 -14.40 -0.49 -1.49
N ARG A 151 -13.45 -0.35 -0.56
CA ARG A 151 -12.67 0.86 -0.46
C ARG A 151 -11.59 0.91 -1.53
N LEU A 152 -11.60 1.92 -2.35
CA LEU A 152 -10.50 2.25 -3.26
C LEU A 152 -9.41 2.99 -2.48
N ASN A 153 -8.41 2.24 -2.01
CA ASN A 153 -7.26 2.84 -1.34
C ASN A 153 -6.33 3.47 -2.37
N GLU A 154 -5.88 4.68 -2.09
CA GLU A 154 -4.94 5.41 -2.94
C GLU A 154 -3.51 4.90 -2.67
N VAL A 155 -3.04 3.93 -3.48
CA VAL A 155 -1.71 3.31 -3.34
C VAL A 155 -0.62 4.10 -4.06
N ASN A 156 -0.98 4.72 -5.18
CA ASN A 156 -0.18 5.72 -5.87
C ASN A 156 -0.93 7.04 -5.95
N VAL A 157 -0.21 8.13 -6.00
CA VAL A 157 -0.79 9.47 -6.01
C VAL A 157 -0.07 10.34 -7.04
N PHE A 158 -0.78 11.32 -7.57
CA PHE A 158 -0.14 12.38 -8.34
C PHE A 158 0.71 13.23 -7.38
N ASP A 159 1.90 13.54 -7.81
CA ASP A 159 2.91 14.26 -7.02
C ASP A 159 2.53 15.72 -6.71
N ASP A 160 1.69 16.33 -7.53
CA ASP A 160 1.22 17.71 -7.37
C ASP A 160 0.10 17.85 -6.31
N THR A 161 -0.73 16.83 -6.12
CA THR A 161 -1.89 16.90 -5.23
C THR A 161 -1.85 15.91 -4.06
N GLY A 162 -1.04 14.87 -4.13
CA GLY A 162 -1.03 13.77 -3.16
C GLY A 162 -2.29 12.91 -3.19
N ARG A 163 -3.05 12.94 -4.30
CA ARG A 163 -4.30 12.20 -4.48
C ARG A 163 -4.23 11.33 -5.75
N ALA A 164 -4.94 10.21 -5.73
CA ALA A 164 -4.99 9.28 -6.85
C ALA A 164 -5.90 9.75 -8.00
N GLY A 165 -6.98 10.45 -7.67
CA GLY A 165 -8.03 10.80 -8.64
C GLY A 165 -8.02 12.24 -9.11
N PHE A 166 -7.00 13.03 -8.75
CA PHE A 166 -6.97 14.44 -9.09
C PHE A 166 -5.54 14.95 -9.29
N THR A 167 -5.32 15.63 -10.41
CA THR A 167 -4.09 16.37 -10.72
C THR A 167 -4.41 17.75 -11.27
N THR A 168 -3.61 18.74 -10.91
CA THR A 168 -3.70 20.10 -11.47
C THR A 168 -3.25 20.17 -12.92
N ASP A 169 -2.43 19.21 -13.36
CA ASP A 169 -1.97 19.10 -14.74
C ASP A 169 -3.12 18.94 -15.74
N LEU A 170 -4.19 18.26 -15.35
CA LEU A 170 -5.39 18.11 -16.20
C LEU A 170 -5.98 19.47 -16.59
N ALA A 171 -6.11 20.39 -15.63
CA ALA A 171 -6.62 21.73 -15.90
C ALA A 171 -5.69 22.53 -16.82
N ARG A 172 -4.37 22.41 -16.60
CA ARG A 172 -3.35 23.06 -17.43
C ARG A 172 -3.39 22.54 -18.87
N VAL A 173 -3.42 21.22 -19.05
CA VAL A 173 -3.44 20.61 -20.40
C VAL A 173 -4.75 20.93 -21.12
N ARG A 174 -5.90 20.96 -20.43
CA ARG A 174 -7.17 21.42 -21.01
C ARG A 174 -7.07 22.84 -21.57
N ALA A 175 -6.40 23.76 -20.86
CA ALA A 175 -6.24 25.13 -21.29
C ALA A 175 -5.42 25.23 -22.59
N LEU A 176 -4.52 24.29 -22.86
CA LEU A 176 -3.74 24.20 -24.09
C LEU A 176 -4.55 23.61 -25.26
N ASN A 177 -5.76 23.14 -25.02
CA ASN A 177 -6.68 22.57 -26.01
C ASN A 177 -6.00 21.57 -26.99
N PRO A 178 -5.31 20.52 -26.50
CA PRO A 178 -4.61 19.58 -27.37
C PRO A 178 -5.61 18.74 -28.16
N ARG A 179 -5.28 18.42 -29.40
CA ARG A 179 -6.04 17.44 -30.19
C ARG A 179 -5.64 16.03 -29.73
N MET A 180 -6.57 15.32 -29.09
CA MET A 180 -6.37 13.93 -28.68
C MET A 180 -6.95 13.01 -29.77
N PRO A 181 -6.15 12.12 -30.38
CA PRO A 181 -6.60 11.31 -31.50
C PRO A 181 -7.51 10.14 -31.12
N VAL A 182 -7.42 9.61 -29.89
CA VAL A 182 -8.09 8.37 -29.49
C VAL A 182 -8.83 8.49 -28.15
N ASN A 183 -8.20 9.03 -27.11
CA ASN A 183 -8.74 9.07 -25.76
C ASN A 183 -9.08 10.51 -25.35
N THR A 184 -10.03 10.66 -24.41
CA THR A 184 -10.27 11.96 -23.78
C THR A 184 -9.14 12.29 -22.80
N LEU A 185 -9.00 13.58 -22.45
CA LEU A 185 -8.02 14.01 -21.44
C LEU A 185 -8.33 13.39 -20.07
N ASP A 186 -9.60 13.23 -19.74
CA ASP A 186 -10.00 12.61 -18.48
C ASP A 186 -9.59 11.12 -18.40
N GLU A 187 -9.75 10.38 -19.48
CA GLU A 187 -9.28 8.99 -19.57
C GLU A 187 -7.76 8.89 -19.45
N TRP A 188 -7.03 9.83 -20.07
CA TRP A 188 -5.58 9.87 -20.00
C TRP A 188 -5.05 10.13 -18.59
N TYR A 189 -5.74 10.97 -17.81
CA TYR A 189 -5.37 11.31 -16.44
C TYR A 189 -6.09 10.43 -15.37
N THR A 190 -6.90 9.46 -15.79
CA THR A 190 -7.48 8.46 -14.89
C THR A 190 -6.64 7.20 -14.90
N ASP A 191 -5.85 7.01 -13.87
CA ASP A 191 -5.01 5.82 -13.72
C ASP A 191 -5.60 4.89 -12.67
N ILE A 192 -6.14 3.75 -13.15
CA ILE A 192 -6.70 2.72 -12.28
C ILE A 192 -5.64 2.05 -11.39
N THR A 193 -4.37 2.09 -11.79
CA THR A 193 -3.25 1.54 -11.01
C THR A 193 -2.91 2.38 -9.79
N HIS A 194 -3.47 3.58 -9.68
CA HIS A 194 -3.36 4.40 -8.48
C HIS A 194 -4.21 3.90 -7.32
N TYR A 195 -5.14 2.98 -7.58
CA TYR A 195 -6.02 2.43 -6.56
C TYR A 195 -5.74 0.96 -6.27
N SER A 196 -6.08 0.54 -5.06
CA SER A 196 -6.09 -0.88 -4.70
C SER A 196 -7.18 -1.64 -5.47
N GLU A 197 -7.10 -2.97 -5.46
CA GLU A 197 -8.12 -3.82 -6.06
C GLU A 197 -9.51 -3.52 -5.45
N PRO A 198 -10.58 -3.50 -6.29
CA PRO A 198 -11.95 -3.39 -5.81
C PRO A 198 -12.37 -4.66 -5.06
N ARG A 199 -13.56 -4.64 -4.49
CA ARG A 199 -14.13 -5.82 -3.82
C ARG A 199 -14.20 -7.01 -4.77
N ARG A 200 -13.67 -8.15 -4.30
CA ARG A 200 -13.74 -9.44 -4.99
C ARG A 200 -14.44 -10.46 -4.11
N ILE A 201 -15.44 -11.13 -4.64
CA ILE A 201 -16.18 -12.18 -3.96
C ILE A 201 -15.85 -13.52 -4.63
N GLU A 202 -15.42 -14.48 -3.83
CA GLU A 202 -15.10 -15.83 -4.25
C GLU A 202 -15.98 -16.82 -3.48
N PHE A 203 -16.60 -17.73 -4.20
CA PHE A 203 -17.34 -18.83 -3.64
C PHE A 203 -16.76 -20.16 -4.17
N GLY A 204 -16.63 -21.14 -3.29
CA GLY A 204 -16.11 -22.42 -3.68
C GLY A 204 -16.52 -23.58 -2.78
N VAL A 205 -16.26 -24.77 -3.28
CA VAL A 205 -16.53 -26.06 -2.62
C VAL A 205 -15.22 -26.84 -2.54
N MET A 206 -14.90 -27.35 -1.38
CA MET A 206 -13.78 -28.26 -1.15
C MET A 206 -14.33 -29.64 -0.80
N LEU A 207 -13.86 -30.66 -1.48
CA LEU A 207 -14.20 -32.06 -1.24
C LEU A 207 -13.03 -32.72 -0.53
N ASN A 208 -13.32 -33.37 0.61
CA ASN A 208 -12.36 -34.18 1.34
C ASN A 208 -12.80 -35.65 1.26
N PHE A 209 -11.99 -36.46 0.60
CA PHE A 209 -12.19 -37.89 0.41
C PHE A 209 -11.50 -38.68 1.53
#